data_1d601e0112da1b94c6991697ad65f1c8
#
_entry.id   1d601e0112da1b94c6991697ad65f1c8
#
_cell.length_a   1.000
_cell.length_b   1.000
_cell.length_c   1.000
_cell.angle_alpha   90.00
_cell.angle_beta   90.00
_cell.angle_gamma   90.00
#
_symmetry.space_group_name_H-M   'P 1'
#
loop_
_entity.id
_entity.type
_entity.pdbx_description
1 polymer ?
#
loop_
_entity_poly.entity_id
_entity_poly.type
_entity_poly.pdbx_seq_one_letter_code
_entity_poly.pdbx_strand_id
1 'polypeptide(L)'
;MMVIKASLRSSISLMAGIALVASVSACSQTSESTKGQDTNSGKKSVVKVVATTTQICDYVTQIATDKSDDSTLALRKMDPSGKESKAGAPDSRATSELDLTCLLAPNASAHEHELTTAQAKAMAAADVMLVSGVDLEHFLDSAVKSSGFKGTMGVTSGILTASEVTNGPDTSKESKLPYKINRGSAKVDVAKWPFPPEEGESEPEFQYDPHVWTSPKNAAIQVKNIGEILSSASPDNKKLFTDHVAKYSKQISDLDAWAKKSLDSVPDAHRVLFTSHDAFGYFSKTYGVKFIGAAMSDFNSQQDATADHIAKAAKEVKDSGALAVFAENSNNSKSIEAVAKAAGVKAIIGDDALYGDSLGPDGSAGATYTGSIIHNVTTLVNAWNGTVAPLPDSLK
;
A
#
# COMPACT_ATOMS: atom_id res chain seq x y z
N MET A 1 -17.62 54.74 -11.35
CA MET A 1 -17.90 55.61 -12.48
C MET A 1 -16.84 55.36 -13.55
N MET A 2 -17.11 54.53 -14.48
CA MET A 2 -16.91 54.64 -15.91
C MET A 2 -17.19 53.30 -16.59
N VAL A 3 -18.29 53.28 -17.29
CA VAL A 3 -18.82 52.20 -18.14
C VAL A 3 -18.24 52.41 -19.53
N ILE A 4 -17.74 51.35 -20.17
CA ILE A 4 -17.65 51.33 -21.63
C ILE A 4 -18.23 50.00 -22.12
N LYS A 5 -19.35 50.12 -22.83
CA LYS A 5 -20.00 49.16 -23.74
C LYS A 5 -19.43 49.36 -25.15
N ALA A 6 -19.38 48.29 -25.90
CA ALA A 6 -19.67 48.17 -27.35
C ALA A 6 -18.95 46.94 -27.90
N SER A 7 -19.35 46.17 -28.89
CA SER A 7 -20.62 45.92 -29.59
C SER A 7 -20.36 44.79 -30.58
N LEU A 8 -21.42 44.00 -30.79
CA LEU A 8 -21.60 42.97 -31.84
C LEU A 8 -21.03 43.34 -33.22
N ARG A 9 -20.56 42.33 -33.96
CA ARG A 9 -20.94 42.15 -35.38
C ARG A 9 -20.87 40.67 -35.81
N SER A 10 -22.03 40.18 -36.23
CA SER A 10 -22.30 38.98 -37.00
C SER A 10 -21.70 39.04 -38.39
N SER A 11 -21.29 37.94 -38.95
CA SER A 11 -21.32 37.71 -40.41
C SER A 11 -21.62 36.23 -40.68
N ILE A 12 -22.79 36.02 -41.26
CA ILE A 12 -23.32 34.82 -41.88
C ILE A 12 -22.72 34.75 -43.29
N SER A 13 -22.21 33.57 -43.66
CA SER A 13 -22.06 33.23 -45.09
C SER A 13 -22.49 31.78 -45.32
N LEU A 14 -23.51 31.68 -46.11
CA LEU A 14 -24.20 30.52 -46.65
C LEU A 14 -23.66 30.23 -48.06
N MET A 15 -23.32 28.96 -48.38
CA MET A 15 -23.36 28.35 -49.72
C MET A 15 -23.23 26.83 -49.59
N ALA A 16 -24.25 26.12 -49.82
CA ALA A 16 -24.82 25.44 -50.99
C ALA A 16 -23.90 24.40 -51.68
N GLY A 17 -24.16 23.16 -51.44
CA GLY A 17 -24.65 22.08 -52.25
C GLY A 17 -23.73 21.55 -53.38
N ILE A 18 -23.55 20.23 -53.39
CA ILE A 18 -23.69 19.36 -54.57
C ILE A 18 -23.71 17.90 -54.08
N ALA A 19 -24.79 17.21 -54.36
CA ALA A 19 -24.95 15.78 -54.25
C ALA A 19 -24.36 15.10 -55.50
N LEU A 20 -23.62 14.01 -55.34
CA LEU A 20 -23.35 13.08 -56.42
C LEU A 20 -23.72 11.65 -55.99
N VAL A 21 -24.76 11.14 -56.63
CA VAL A 21 -25.19 9.73 -56.60
C VAL A 21 -24.34 8.98 -57.63
N ALA A 22 -23.74 7.89 -57.26
CA ALA A 22 -23.24 6.91 -58.22
C ALA A 22 -23.53 5.46 -57.73
N SER A 23 -24.16 4.80 -58.60
CA SER A 23 -24.89 3.56 -58.56
C SER A 23 -24.02 2.29 -58.42
N VAL A 24 -24.70 1.28 -57.89
CA VAL A 24 -24.42 -0.12 -57.73
C VAL A 24 -23.98 -0.80 -59.03
N SER A 25 -22.98 -1.68 -58.94
CA SER A 25 -22.84 -2.84 -59.81
C SER A 25 -22.38 -4.06 -59.00
N ALA A 26 -23.28 -5.01 -58.89
CA ALA A 26 -23.01 -6.35 -58.41
C ALA A 26 -22.29 -7.15 -59.49
N CYS A 27 -21.19 -7.82 -59.15
CA CYS A 27 -20.66 -8.98 -59.87
C CYS A 27 -20.34 -10.06 -58.84
N SER A 28 -21.12 -11.12 -58.94
CA SER A 28 -20.87 -12.40 -58.32
C SER A 28 -19.72 -13.11 -59.06
N GLN A 29 -18.67 -13.47 -58.31
CA GLN A 29 -17.75 -14.55 -58.74
C GLN A 29 -17.48 -15.44 -57.54
N THR A 30 -17.93 -16.65 -57.64
CA THR A 30 -17.51 -17.84 -56.87
C THR A 30 -16.02 -18.07 -57.05
N SER A 31 -15.28 -18.07 -55.95
CA SER A 31 -13.92 -18.60 -55.89
C SER A 31 -13.70 -19.32 -54.57
N GLU A 32 -13.18 -20.49 -54.72
CA GLU A 32 -12.82 -21.56 -53.81
C GLU A 32 -12.29 -21.13 -52.44
N SER A 33 -12.79 -21.85 -51.44
CA SER A 33 -12.31 -21.86 -50.04
C SER A 33 -10.83 -22.27 -49.95
N THR A 34 -9.97 -21.30 -49.82
CA THR A 34 -8.71 -21.48 -49.08
C THR A 34 -9.00 -21.28 -47.59
N LYS A 35 -8.85 -22.36 -46.81
CA LYS A 35 -8.80 -22.27 -45.34
C LYS A 35 -7.70 -21.29 -44.95
N GLY A 36 -8.05 -20.03 -44.78
CA GLY A 36 -7.29 -19.09 -44.04
C GLY A 36 -7.29 -19.58 -42.59
N GLN A 37 -6.11 -19.91 -42.13
CA GLN A 37 -5.82 -20.17 -40.75
C GLN A 37 -6.12 -18.86 -39.99
N ASP A 38 -7.31 -18.78 -39.37
CA ASP A 38 -7.61 -17.76 -38.39
C ASP A 38 -6.53 -17.87 -37.31
N THR A 39 -5.50 -17.04 -37.40
CA THR A 39 -4.68 -16.70 -36.27
C THR A 39 -5.58 -15.90 -35.35
N ASN A 40 -6.32 -16.59 -34.50
CA ASN A 40 -6.96 -16.04 -33.32
C ASN A 40 -5.84 -15.52 -32.44
N SER A 41 -5.42 -14.28 -32.68
CA SER A 41 -4.61 -13.52 -31.71
C SER A 41 -5.53 -13.30 -30.51
N GLY A 42 -5.53 -14.26 -29.59
CA GLY A 42 -6.35 -14.26 -28.40
C GLY A 42 -6.15 -12.93 -27.70
N LYS A 43 -7.22 -12.17 -27.55
CA LYS A 43 -7.22 -10.90 -26.85
C LYS A 43 -6.72 -11.18 -25.43
N LYS A 44 -5.56 -10.61 -25.06
CA LYS A 44 -4.98 -10.71 -23.73
C LYS A 44 -6.02 -10.32 -22.68
N SER A 45 -6.25 -11.17 -21.68
CA SER A 45 -7.12 -10.83 -20.56
C SER A 45 -6.40 -9.85 -19.63
N VAL A 46 -7.04 -8.74 -19.29
CA VAL A 46 -6.46 -7.69 -18.45
C VAL A 46 -7.32 -7.55 -17.20
N VAL A 47 -6.71 -7.63 -16.03
CA VAL A 47 -7.34 -7.31 -14.73
C VAL A 47 -6.70 -6.04 -14.19
N LYS A 48 -7.53 -5.02 -13.98
CA LYS A 48 -7.10 -3.72 -13.43
C LYS A 48 -7.18 -3.74 -11.92
N VAL A 49 -6.03 -3.52 -11.28
CA VAL A 49 -5.87 -3.56 -9.84
C VAL A 49 -5.41 -2.20 -9.35
N VAL A 50 -6.03 -1.68 -8.30
CA VAL A 50 -5.57 -0.49 -7.57
C VAL A 50 -5.12 -0.91 -6.19
N ALA A 51 -3.93 -0.48 -5.75
CA ALA A 51 -3.38 -0.70 -4.42
C ALA A 51 -3.32 0.61 -3.65
N THR A 52 -3.88 0.63 -2.43
CA THR A 52 -3.99 1.86 -1.62
C THR A 52 -2.73 2.19 -0.85
N THR A 53 -1.87 1.20 -0.56
CA THR A 53 -0.62 1.39 0.20
C THR A 53 0.59 0.92 -0.62
N THR A 54 1.77 1.40 -0.26
CA THR A 54 3.03 0.96 -0.88
C THR A 54 3.31 -0.51 -0.61
N GLN A 55 2.96 -1.02 0.58
CA GLN A 55 3.09 -2.43 0.96
C GLN A 55 2.21 -3.33 0.09
N ILE A 56 0.93 -2.97 -0.08
CA ILE A 56 0.01 -3.74 -0.94
C ILE A 56 0.49 -3.73 -2.39
N CYS A 57 0.99 -2.58 -2.86
CA CYS A 57 1.58 -2.46 -4.19
C CYS A 57 2.77 -3.42 -4.39
N ASP A 58 3.66 -3.53 -3.38
CA ASP A 58 4.76 -4.50 -3.39
C ASP A 58 4.25 -5.94 -3.33
N TYR A 59 3.31 -6.27 -2.44
CA TYR A 59 2.73 -7.62 -2.33
C TYR A 59 2.16 -8.10 -3.66
N VAL A 60 1.37 -7.26 -4.35
CA VAL A 60 0.84 -7.60 -5.68
C VAL A 60 1.98 -7.83 -6.68
N THR A 61 3.03 -7.00 -6.63
CA THR A 61 4.21 -7.15 -7.49
C THR A 61 4.89 -8.49 -7.25
N GLN A 62 5.13 -8.87 -5.98
CA GLN A 62 5.75 -10.16 -5.61
C GLN A 62 4.91 -11.37 -6.00
N ILE A 63 3.57 -11.26 -5.85
CA ILE A 63 2.62 -12.33 -6.23
C ILE A 63 2.49 -12.45 -7.76
N ALA A 64 2.56 -11.35 -8.49
CA ALA A 64 2.41 -11.34 -9.94
C ALA A 64 3.69 -11.76 -10.69
N THR A 65 4.87 -11.70 -10.04
CA THR A 65 6.15 -11.88 -10.73
C THR A 65 7.09 -12.82 -9.97
N ASP A 66 7.73 -13.73 -10.72
CA ASP A 66 8.87 -14.51 -10.24
C ASP A 66 9.93 -14.54 -11.34
N LYS A 67 11.19 -14.24 -10.99
CA LYS A 67 12.30 -14.20 -11.96
C LYS A 67 12.63 -15.58 -12.58
N SER A 68 12.24 -16.67 -11.91
CA SER A 68 12.45 -18.06 -12.36
C SER A 68 11.26 -18.63 -13.12
N ASP A 69 10.25 -17.83 -13.44
CA ASP A 69 8.95 -18.27 -13.90
C ASP A 69 8.81 -18.14 -15.43
N ASP A 70 8.34 -19.22 -16.06
CA ASP A 70 7.91 -19.25 -17.45
C ASP A 70 6.42 -18.86 -17.61
N SER A 71 5.85 -18.12 -16.66
CA SER A 71 4.46 -17.72 -16.66
C SER A 71 4.06 -16.94 -17.92
N THR A 72 2.77 -16.92 -18.17
CA THR A 72 2.14 -16.12 -19.24
C THR A 72 1.44 -14.88 -18.70
N LEU A 73 1.63 -14.56 -17.41
CA LEU A 73 1.12 -13.35 -16.78
C LEU A 73 2.13 -12.21 -16.91
N ALA A 74 1.72 -11.13 -17.54
CA ALA A 74 2.44 -9.86 -17.51
C ALA A 74 1.97 -8.99 -16.35
N LEU A 75 2.87 -8.20 -15.77
CA LEU A 75 2.54 -7.10 -14.86
C LEU A 75 2.87 -5.78 -15.53
N ARG A 76 1.90 -4.89 -15.64
CA ARG A 76 2.06 -3.48 -15.94
C ARG A 76 1.79 -2.70 -14.67
N LYS A 77 2.78 -1.97 -14.17
CA LYS A 77 2.68 -1.21 -12.92
C LYS A 77 2.80 0.27 -13.22
N MET A 78 1.82 1.03 -12.77
CA MET A 78 1.81 2.49 -12.80
C MET A 78 2.09 3.03 -11.40
N ASP A 79 3.15 3.80 -11.25
CA ASP A 79 3.45 4.48 -10.00
C ASP A 79 2.63 5.77 -9.83
N PRO A 80 2.62 6.39 -8.63
CA PRO A 80 1.84 7.61 -8.37
C PRO A 80 2.26 8.81 -9.21
N SER A 81 3.48 8.83 -9.76
CA SER A 81 3.95 9.87 -10.67
C SER A 81 3.46 9.70 -12.11
N GLY A 82 2.80 8.56 -12.40
CA GLY A 82 2.36 8.19 -13.74
C GLY A 82 3.43 7.47 -14.57
N LYS A 83 4.55 7.06 -13.96
CA LYS A 83 5.58 6.27 -14.64
C LYS A 83 5.16 4.81 -14.71
N GLU A 84 5.19 4.27 -15.92
CA GLU A 84 4.93 2.85 -16.18
C GLU A 84 6.20 2.01 -16.06
N SER A 85 6.06 0.84 -15.47
CA SER A 85 7.06 -0.23 -15.50
C SER A 85 6.40 -1.57 -15.84
N LYS A 86 7.17 -2.51 -16.42
CA LYS A 86 6.70 -3.83 -16.82
C LYS A 86 7.56 -4.91 -16.19
N ALA A 87 6.92 -6.00 -15.79
CA ALA A 87 7.56 -7.18 -15.23
C ALA A 87 6.76 -8.46 -15.59
N GLY A 88 7.22 -9.63 -15.15
CA GLY A 88 6.61 -10.91 -15.47
C GLY A 88 6.81 -11.33 -16.94
N ALA A 89 5.81 -11.93 -17.56
CA ALA A 89 5.90 -12.40 -18.93
C ALA A 89 6.10 -11.26 -19.93
N PRO A 90 7.00 -11.39 -20.93
CA PRO A 90 7.11 -10.42 -22.00
C PRO A 90 5.83 -10.42 -22.86
N ASP A 91 5.54 -9.30 -23.52
CA ASP A 91 4.32 -9.12 -24.33
C ASP A 91 4.14 -10.22 -25.41
N SER A 92 5.24 -10.77 -25.93
CA SER A 92 5.22 -11.88 -26.92
C SER A 92 4.73 -13.22 -26.37
N ARG A 93 4.77 -13.42 -25.04
CA ARG A 93 4.36 -14.67 -24.36
C ARG A 93 3.12 -14.47 -23.50
N ALA A 94 2.83 -13.23 -23.12
CA ALA A 94 1.75 -12.94 -22.19
C ALA A 94 0.37 -13.21 -22.79
N THR A 95 -0.44 -14.05 -22.14
CA THR A 95 -1.85 -14.29 -22.43
C THR A 95 -2.77 -13.52 -21.49
N SER A 96 -2.25 -13.08 -20.36
CA SER A 96 -2.95 -12.27 -19.35
C SER A 96 -2.06 -11.17 -18.77
N GLU A 97 -2.68 -10.14 -18.21
CA GLU A 97 -2.00 -9.00 -17.62
C GLU A 97 -2.69 -8.52 -16.33
N LEU A 98 -1.91 -8.23 -15.31
CA LEU A 98 -2.32 -7.36 -14.23
C LEU A 98 -1.89 -5.93 -14.56
N ASP A 99 -2.85 -5.02 -14.61
CA ASP A 99 -2.65 -3.58 -14.76
C ASP A 99 -2.77 -2.94 -13.39
N LEU A 100 -1.63 -2.81 -12.68
CA LEU A 100 -1.54 -2.37 -11.30
C LEU A 100 -1.31 -0.86 -11.22
N THR A 101 -2.19 -0.14 -10.57
CA THR A 101 -2.00 1.26 -10.20
C THR A 101 -1.73 1.37 -8.70
N CYS A 102 -0.57 1.93 -8.33
CA CYS A 102 -0.21 2.22 -6.94
C CYS A 102 -0.59 3.66 -6.60
N LEU A 103 -1.38 3.87 -5.54
CA LEU A 103 -1.88 5.22 -5.20
C LEU A 103 -0.85 6.05 -4.45
N LEU A 104 -0.09 5.43 -3.52
CA LEU A 104 0.84 6.15 -2.67
C LEU A 104 2.25 6.20 -3.26
N ALA A 105 2.84 7.38 -3.18
CA ALA A 105 4.26 7.57 -3.43
C ALA A 105 5.11 6.93 -2.31
N PRO A 106 6.35 6.51 -2.60
CA PRO A 106 7.30 6.17 -1.56
C PRO A 106 7.42 7.29 -0.54
N ASN A 107 7.54 6.93 0.73
CA ASN A 107 7.60 7.84 1.87
C ASN A 107 6.31 8.66 2.14
N ALA A 108 5.17 8.28 1.54
CA ALA A 108 3.88 8.92 1.83
C ALA A 108 3.07 8.09 2.83
N SER A 109 2.38 8.76 3.76
CA SER A 109 1.50 8.08 4.71
C SER A 109 0.19 7.62 4.05
N ALA A 110 -0.31 6.46 4.47
CA ALA A 110 -1.58 5.90 4.02
C ALA A 110 -2.80 6.53 4.71
N HIS A 111 -2.61 7.25 5.80
CA HIS A 111 -3.68 7.91 6.55
C HIS A 111 -4.25 9.11 5.78
N GLU A 112 -3.38 9.91 5.19
CA GLU A 112 -3.71 11.14 4.48
C GLU A 112 -3.36 11.03 3.00
N HIS A 113 -4.34 10.76 2.16
CA HIS A 113 -4.14 10.74 0.72
C HIS A 113 -5.29 11.43 -0.02
N GLU A 114 -4.94 12.36 -0.88
CA GLU A 114 -5.87 12.98 -1.81
C GLU A 114 -5.68 12.42 -3.22
N LEU A 115 -6.77 11.89 -3.80
CA LEU A 115 -6.72 11.33 -5.14
C LEU A 115 -6.46 12.40 -6.20
N THR A 116 -5.48 12.17 -7.04
CA THR A 116 -5.36 12.90 -8.30
C THR A 116 -6.47 12.49 -9.27
N THR A 117 -6.75 13.33 -10.27
CA THR A 117 -7.74 12.99 -11.32
C THR A 117 -7.39 11.68 -12.05
N ALA A 118 -6.10 11.40 -12.24
CA ALA A 118 -5.66 10.15 -12.88
C ALA A 118 -5.95 8.94 -12.01
N GLN A 119 -5.68 9.02 -10.70
CA GLN A 119 -5.97 7.97 -9.72
C GLN A 119 -7.48 7.73 -9.57
N ALA A 120 -8.31 8.78 -9.53
CA ALA A 120 -9.75 8.64 -9.51
C ALA A 120 -10.29 7.92 -10.76
N LYS A 121 -9.72 8.19 -11.94
CA LYS A 121 -10.05 7.46 -13.18
C LYS A 121 -9.60 6.00 -13.12
N ALA A 122 -8.42 5.72 -12.58
CA ALA A 122 -7.94 4.35 -12.40
C ALA A 122 -8.85 3.57 -11.44
N MET A 123 -9.25 4.15 -10.30
CA MET A 123 -10.23 3.56 -9.38
C MET A 123 -11.57 3.29 -10.05
N ALA A 124 -12.12 4.26 -10.80
CA ALA A 124 -13.39 4.08 -11.52
C ALA A 124 -13.36 2.90 -12.50
N ALA A 125 -12.21 2.62 -13.08
CA ALA A 125 -12.00 1.57 -14.07
C ALA A 125 -11.48 0.25 -13.48
N ALA A 126 -11.21 0.19 -12.18
CA ALA A 126 -10.61 -0.96 -11.53
C ALA A 126 -11.60 -2.13 -11.39
N ASP A 127 -11.12 -3.33 -11.70
CA ASP A 127 -11.81 -4.58 -11.40
C ASP A 127 -11.66 -4.94 -9.92
N VAL A 128 -10.49 -4.63 -9.36
CA VAL A 128 -10.14 -4.88 -7.95
C VAL A 128 -9.46 -3.64 -7.37
N MET A 129 -9.90 -3.20 -6.19
CA MET A 129 -9.22 -2.23 -5.35
C MET A 129 -8.81 -2.92 -4.04
N LEU A 130 -7.52 -2.99 -3.77
CA LEU A 130 -6.97 -3.61 -2.57
C LEU A 130 -6.70 -2.56 -1.50
N VAL A 131 -7.30 -2.76 -0.33
CA VAL A 131 -7.17 -1.89 0.85
C VAL A 131 -6.58 -2.67 2.02
N SER A 132 -5.89 -2.00 2.94
CA SER A 132 -5.40 -2.61 4.18
C SER A 132 -6.58 -2.96 5.10
N GLY A 133 -7.44 -1.99 5.34
CA GLY A 133 -8.56 -2.09 6.27
C GLY A 133 -8.20 -1.68 7.70
N VAL A 134 -9.03 -2.02 8.66
CA VAL A 134 -8.95 -1.57 10.07
C VAL A 134 -8.97 -0.04 10.18
N ASP A 135 -9.77 0.59 9.32
CA ASP A 135 -9.90 2.05 9.20
C ASP A 135 -8.59 2.80 8.90
N LEU A 136 -7.57 2.13 8.31
CA LEU A 136 -6.30 2.77 7.93
C LEU A 136 -6.53 3.91 6.92
N GLU A 137 -7.28 3.63 5.86
CA GLU A 137 -7.45 4.53 4.73
C GLU A 137 -8.61 5.50 4.99
N HIS A 138 -8.38 6.58 5.71
CA HIS A 138 -9.41 7.59 6.02
C HIS A 138 -10.01 8.25 4.78
N PHE A 139 -9.26 8.29 3.68
CA PHE A 139 -9.73 8.83 2.40
C PHE A 139 -10.69 7.90 1.63
N LEU A 140 -10.84 6.63 2.07
CA LEU A 140 -11.47 5.57 1.27
C LEU A 140 -12.93 5.89 0.89
N ASP A 141 -13.76 6.31 1.84
CA ASP A 141 -15.18 6.60 1.60
C ASP A 141 -15.37 7.73 0.58
N SER A 142 -14.57 8.79 0.70
CA SER A 142 -14.60 9.91 -0.24
C SER A 142 -14.08 9.51 -1.61
N ALA A 143 -13.03 8.70 -1.65
CA ALA A 143 -12.41 8.17 -2.86
C ALA A 143 -13.36 7.27 -3.65
N VAL A 144 -14.00 6.31 -3.00
CA VAL A 144 -14.99 5.42 -3.61
C VAL A 144 -16.19 6.21 -4.16
N LYS A 145 -16.69 7.17 -3.37
CA LYS A 145 -17.82 8.00 -3.77
C LYS A 145 -17.48 8.90 -4.96
N SER A 146 -16.33 9.57 -4.94
CA SER A 146 -15.93 10.53 -5.97
C SER A 146 -15.50 9.84 -7.27
N SER A 147 -14.85 8.67 -7.20
CA SER A 147 -14.47 7.89 -8.38
C SER A 147 -15.65 7.16 -9.03
N GLY A 148 -16.69 6.81 -8.25
CA GLY A 148 -17.78 5.96 -8.70
C GLY A 148 -17.37 4.50 -8.92
N PHE A 149 -16.44 4.00 -8.11
CA PHE A 149 -15.95 2.61 -8.14
C PHE A 149 -17.07 1.58 -8.06
N LYS A 150 -16.99 0.52 -8.87
CA LYS A 150 -18.01 -0.56 -8.95
C LYS A 150 -17.43 -1.97 -8.96
N GLY A 151 -16.10 -2.10 -8.85
CA GLY A 151 -15.40 -3.37 -8.87
C GLY A 151 -15.53 -4.17 -7.57
N THR A 152 -14.49 -4.90 -7.23
CA THR A 152 -14.38 -5.62 -5.96
C THR A 152 -13.37 -4.92 -5.05
N MET A 153 -13.81 -4.48 -3.87
CA MET A 153 -12.91 -4.02 -2.80
C MET A 153 -12.37 -5.25 -2.08
N GLY A 154 -11.07 -5.48 -2.20
CA GLY A 154 -10.35 -6.55 -1.54
C GLY A 154 -9.73 -6.06 -0.24
N VAL A 155 -10.20 -6.56 0.91
CA VAL A 155 -9.71 -6.17 2.24
C VAL A 155 -8.60 -7.11 2.66
N THR A 156 -7.35 -6.65 2.61
CA THR A 156 -6.19 -7.52 2.75
C THR A 156 -5.99 -8.05 4.18
N SER A 157 -6.33 -7.25 5.21
CA SER A 157 -6.34 -7.69 6.62
C SER A 157 -7.49 -8.66 6.96
N GLY A 158 -8.51 -8.74 6.09
CA GLY A 158 -9.75 -9.48 6.36
C GLY A 158 -10.75 -8.73 7.24
N ILE A 159 -10.47 -7.51 7.65
CA ILE A 159 -11.30 -6.64 8.51
C ILE A 159 -11.27 -5.23 7.92
N LEU A 160 -12.42 -4.72 7.49
CA LEU A 160 -12.48 -3.41 6.82
C LEU A 160 -12.49 -2.25 7.84
N THR A 161 -13.33 -2.35 8.86
CA THR A 161 -13.50 -1.28 9.85
C THR A 161 -13.26 -1.77 11.27
N ALA A 162 -12.92 -0.86 12.18
CA ALA A 162 -12.79 -1.13 13.61
C ALA A 162 -14.05 -1.77 14.20
N SER A 163 -15.23 -1.36 13.75
CA SER A 163 -16.51 -1.93 14.21
C SER A 163 -16.68 -3.40 13.87
N GLU A 164 -16.04 -3.89 12.79
CA GLU A 164 -16.10 -5.31 12.41
C GLU A 164 -15.34 -6.23 13.35
N VAL A 165 -14.39 -5.69 14.11
CA VAL A 165 -13.60 -6.48 15.08
C VAL A 165 -14.51 -7.11 16.12
N THR A 166 -15.52 -6.38 16.59
CA THR A 166 -16.47 -6.84 17.62
C THR A 166 -17.79 -7.35 17.05
N ASN A 167 -18.30 -6.72 16.00
CA ASN A 167 -19.66 -6.95 15.49
C ASN A 167 -19.69 -7.81 14.22
N GLY A 168 -18.53 -8.03 13.57
CA GLY A 168 -18.47 -8.62 12.25
C GLY A 168 -19.00 -7.69 11.14
N PRO A 169 -18.96 -8.11 9.88
CA PRO A 169 -19.41 -7.33 8.73
C PRO A 169 -20.91 -7.02 8.77
N ASP A 170 -21.29 -5.79 8.45
CA ASP A 170 -22.71 -5.40 8.28
C ASP A 170 -23.18 -5.76 6.86
N THR A 171 -23.53 -7.04 6.65
CA THR A 171 -23.97 -7.56 5.34
C THR A 171 -25.21 -6.85 4.80
N SER A 172 -26.05 -6.27 5.68
CA SER A 172 -27.24 -5.51 5.28
C SER A 172 -26.88 -4.17 4.63
N LYS A 173 -25.85 -3.49 5.14
CA LYS A 173 -25.31 -2.29 4.49
C LYS A 173 -24.52 -2.64 3.23
N GLU A 174 -23.67 -3.64 3.31
CA GLU A 174 -22.81 -4.07 2.18
C GLU A 174 -23.62 -4.47 0.93
N SER A 175 -24.77 -5.13 1.13
CA SER A 175 -25.63 -5.52 0.01
C SER A 175 -26.20 -4.35 -0.81
N LYS A 176 -26.12 -3.13 -0.29
CA LYS A 176 -26.59 -1.89 -0.94
C LYS A 176 -25.47 -1.10 -1.61
N LEU A 177 -24.21 -1.53 -1.45
CA LEU A 177 -23.07 -0.87 -2.06
C LEU A 177 -23.06 -1.11 -3.58
N PRO A 178 -22.56 -0.14 -4.37
CA PRO A 178 -22.41 -0.30 -5.82
C PRO A 178 -21.24 -1.22 -6.22
N TYR A 179 -20.46 -1.70 -5.25
CA TYR A 179 -19.30 -2.58 -5.42
C TYR A 179 -19.39 -3.78 -4.46
N LYS A 180 -18.56 -4.80 -4.69
CA LYS A 180 -18.48 -5.98 -3.82
C LYS A 180 -17.33 -5.82 -2.82
N ILE A 181 -17.45 -6.45 -1.64
CA ILE A 181 -16.38 -6.57 -0.66
C ILE A 181 -15.93 -8.03 -0.60
N ASN A 182 -14.62 -8.26 -0.73
CA ASN A 182 -13.97 -9.56 -0.59
C ASN A 182 -12.86 -9.45 0.46
N ARG A 183 -12.99 -10.20 1.56
CA ARG A 183 -12.06 -10.18 2.70
C ARG A 183 -11.03 -11.31 2.66
N GLY A 184 -10.99 -12.11 1.59
CA GLY A 184 -10.22 -13.35 1.60
C GLY A 184 -10.74 -14.34 2.64
N SER A 185 -9.92 -15.32 3.00
CA SER A 185 -10.28 -16.38 3.96
C SER A 185 -9.61 -16.26 5.32
N ALA A 186 -8.66 -15.36 5.49
CA ALA A 186 -7.92 -15.17 6.74
C ALA A 186 -8.14 -13.77 7.31
N LYS A 187 -8.05 -13.65 8.64
CA LYS A 187 -8.15 -12.37 9.35
C LYS A 187 -6.94 -12.16 10.23
N VAL A 188 -6.45 -10.93 10.28
CA VAL A 188 -5.44 -10.54 11.27
C VAL A 188 -6.03 -10.51 12.67
N ASP A 189 -5.21 -10.83 13.68
CA ASP A 189 -5.57 -10.63 15.10
C ASP A 189 -5.35 -9.16 15.44
N VAL A 190 -6.43 -8.37 15.35
CA VAL A 190 -6.38 -6.92 15.49
C VAL A 190 -6.14 -6.54 16.95
N ALA A 191 -5.08 -5.79 17.20
CA ALA A 191 -4.74 -5.25 18.50
C ALA A 191 -5.49 -3.95 18.78
N LYS A 192 -5.83 -3.71 20.05
CA LYS A 192 -6.29 -2.39 20.48
C LYS A 192 -5.16 -1.38 20.31
N TRP A 193 -5.52 -0.13 20.09
CA TRP A 193 -4.58 0.99 20.10
C TRP A 193 -3.81 1.01 21.43
N PRO A 194 -2.47 1.09 21.40
CA PRO A 194 -1.68 0.92 22.62
C PRO A 194 -1.57 2.18 23.48
N PHE A 195 -1.94 3.34 22.95
CA PHE A 195 -1.77 4.62 23.64
C PHE A 195 -3.08 5.17 24.19
N PRO A 196 -3.03 5.92 25.33
CA PRO A 196 -4.21 6.60 25.88
C PRO A 196 -4.63 7.77 24.97
N PRO A 197 -5.85 8.31 25.17
CA PRO A 197 -6.24 9.58 24.56
C PRO A 197 -5.24 10.69 24.85
N GLU A 198 -5.10 11.63 23.93
CA GLU A 198 -4.29 12.80 24.13
C GLU A 198 -4.89 13.76 25.17
N GLU A 199 -4.06 14.70 25.62
CA GLU A 199 -4.51 15.69 26.60
C GLU A 199 -5.57 16.60 25.99
N GLY A 200 -6.80 16.47 26.46
CA GLY A 200 -7.98 17.20 25.98
C GLY A 200 -8.91 16.36 25.13
N GLU A 201 -8.50 15.16 24.72
CA GLU A 201 -9.33 14.20 23.98
C GLU A 201 -10.01 13.21 24.93
N SER A 202 -11.24 12.78 24.59
CA SER A 202 -12.01 11.81 25.38
C SER A 202 -11.76 10.36 24.95
N GLU A 203 -11.34 10.14 23.72
CA GLU A 203 -11.11 8.85 23.08
C GLU A 203 -9.72 8.82 22.47
N PRO A 204 -9.07 7.64 22.39
CA PRO A 204 -7.80 7.51 21.67
C PRO A 204 -8.00 7.75 20.17
N GLU A 205 -6.93 8.12 19.48
CA GLU A 205 -6.88 8.37 18.03
C GLU A 205 -7.51 7.22 17.23
N PHE A 206 -7.18 5.99 17.60
CA PHE A 206 -7.78 4.78 17.06
C PHE A 206 -8.40 3.92 18.17
N GLN A 207 -9.44 3.17 17.84
CA GLN A 207 -9.91 2.10 18.70
C GLN A 207 -9.00 0.86 18.60
N TYR A 208 -8.49 0.59 17.39
CA TYR A 208 -7.61 -0.53 17.06
C TYR A 208 -6.45 -0.05 16.20
N ASP A 209 -5.29 -0.67 16.35
CA ASP A 209 -4.09 -0.36 15.58
C ASP A 209 -4.24 -0.81 14.11
N PRO A 210 -4.21 0.11 13.13
CA PRO A 210 -4.34 -0.22 11.72
C PRO A 210 -3.05 -0.69 11.06
N HIS A 211 -1.87 -0.54 11.71
CA HIS A 211 -0.54 -0.78 11.13
C HIS A 211 -0.16 -2.28 11.12
N VAL A 212 -1.09 -3.11 10.63
CA VAL A 212 -1.00 -4.58 10.73
C VAL A 212 0.25 -5.16 10.06
N TRP A 213 0.75 -4.54 8.99
CA TRP A 213 1.90 -5.01 8.20
C TRP A 213 3.23 -4.96 8.95
N THR A 214 3.34 -4.20 10.03
CA THR A 214 4.59 -4.12 10.79
C THR A 214 4.94 -5.44 11.50
N SER A 215 3.99 -6.37 11.59
CA SER A 215 4.25 -7.78 11.92
C SER A 215 4.31 -8.63 10.64
N PRO A 216 5.44 -9.34 10.36
CA PRO A 216 5.53 -10.24 9.22
C PRO A 216 4.46 -11.34 9.21
N LYS A 217 3.97 -11.78 10.38
CA LYS A 217 2.86 -12.75 10.47
C LYS A 217 1.57 -12.19 9.89
N ASN A 218 1.25 -10.93 10.16
CA ASN A 218 0.07 -10.27 9.61
C ASN A 218 0.26 -9.97 8.12
N ALA A 219 1.47 -9.58 7.70
CA ALA A 219 1.80 -9.41 6.28
C ALA A 219 1.58 -10.69 5.48
N ALA A 220 1.93 -11.87 6.03
CA ALA A 220 1.64 -13.15 5.39
C ALA A 220 0.13 -13.41 5.23
N ILE A 221 -0.71 -12.96 6.18
CA ILE A 221 -2.18 -12.99 6.06
C ILE A 221 -2.65 -12.08 4.91
N GLN A 222 -2.13 -10.85 4.85
CA GLN A 222 -2.46 -9.93 3.76
C GLN A 222 -2.07 -10.50 2.40
N VAL A 223 -0.86 -11.06 2.25
CA VAL A 223 -0.37 -11.71 1.03
C VAL A 223 -1.28 -12.88 0.62
N LYS A 224 -1.70 -13.71 1.58
CA LYS A 224 -2.64 -14.81 1.31
C LYS A 224 -3.98 -14.29 0.79
N ASN A 225 -4.59 -13.32 1.44
CA ASN A 225 -5.87 -12.74 1.03
C ASN A 225 -5.77 -12.08 -0.34
N ILE A 226 -4.69 -11.35 -0.64
CA ILE A 226 -4.43 -10.76 -1.96
C ILE A 226 -4.42 -11.86 -3.03
N GLY A 227 -3.70 -12.97 -2.80
CA GLY A 227 -3.64 -14.08 -3.76
C GLY A 227 -5.01 -14.71 -4.04
N GLU A 228 -5.86 -14.86 -3.01
CA GLU A 228 -7.23 -15.36 -3.15
C GLU A 228 -8.13 -14.40 -3.92
N ILE A 229 -8.02 -13.09 -3.64
CA ILE A 229 -8.77 -12.04 -4.34
C ILE A 229 -8.36 -11.97 -5.82
N LEU A 230 -7.05 -11.97 -6.11
CA LEU A 230 -6.53 -11.99 -7.48
C LEU A 230 -6.92 -13.28 -8.22
N SER A 231 -6.93 -14.43 -7.53
CA SER A 231 -7.39 -15.71 -8.11
C SER A 231 -8.88 -15.67 -8.47
N SER A 232 -9.68 -14.93 -7.72
CA SER A 232 -11.11 -14.73 -8.03
C SER A 232 -11.32 -13.80 -9.22
N ALA A 233 -10.46 -12.77 -9.37
CA ALA A 233 -10.51 -11.82 -10.47
C ALA A 233 -9.89 -12.36 -11.78
N SER A 234 -8.92 -13.27 -11.68
CA SER A 234 -8.21 -13.91 -12.80
C SER A 234 -8.10 -15.41 -12.59
N PRO A 235 -9.19 -16.17 -12.80
CA PRO A 235 -9.23 -17.62 -12.52
C PRO A 235 -8.18 -18.44 -13.29
N ASP A 236 -7.85 -18.05 -14.51
CA ASP A 236 -6.84 -18.73 -15.35
C ASP A 236 -5.43 -18.67 -14.72
N ASN A 237 -5.16 -17.67 -13.88
CA ASN A 237 -3.89 -17.51 -13.17
C ASN A 237 -3.93 -18.01 -11.71
N LYS A 238 -5.02 -18.67 -11.29
CA LYS A 238 -5.19 -19.13 -9.90
C LYS A 238 -4.02 -19.98 -9.41
N LYS A 239 -3.55 -20.93 -10.25
CA LYS A 239 -2.43 -21.80 -9.86
C LYS A 239 -1.15 -20.98 -9.65
N LEU A 240 -0.84 -20.05 -10.55
CA LEU A 240 0.30 -19.15 -10.44
C LEU A 240 0.24 -18.34 -9.14
N PHE A 241 -0.88 -17.68 -8.86
CA PHE A 241 -1.03 -16.91 -7.61
C PHE A 241 -0.87 -17.78 -6.36
N THR A 242 -1.43 -19.01 -6.38
CA THR A 242 -1.29 -19.94 -5.26
C THR A 242 0.17 -20.31 -5.01
N ASP A 243 0.92 -20.64 -6.07
CA ASP A 243 2.33 -21.04 -5.98
C ASP A 243 3.22 -19.85 -5.50
N HIS A 244 2.99 -18.66 -6.06
CA HIS A 244 3.76 -17.46 -5.69
C HIS A 244 3.44 -16.98 -4.27
N VAL A 245 2.17 -17.05 -3.83
CA VAL A 245 1.78 -16.78 -2.45
C VAL A 245 2.48 -17.74 -1.49
N ALA A 246 2.53 -19.05 -1.81
CA ALA A 246 3.21 -20.01 -0.97
C ALA A 246 4.72 -19.71 -0.84
N LYS A 247 5.37 -19.37 -1.97
CA LYS A 247 6.79 -19.00 -2.01
C LYS A 247 7.07 -17.72 -1.22
N TYR A 248 6.29 -16.66 -1.46
CA TYR A 248 6.48 -15.38 -0.79
C TYR A 248 6.13 -15.44 0.70
N SER A 249 5.09 -16.19 1.08
CA SER A 249 4.76 -16.43 2.49
C SER A 249 5.89 -17.18 3.24
N LYS A 250 6.57 -18.11 2.55
CA LYS A 250 7.76 -18.76 3.13
C LYS A 250 8.89 -17.74 3.33
N GLN A 251 9.15 -16.87 2.37
CA GLN A 251 10.15 -15.81 2.50
C GLN A 251 9.83 -14.87 3.67
N ILE A 252 8.56 -14.48 3.84
CA ILE A 252 8.10 -13.69 4.99
C ILE A 252 8.29 -14.45 6.32
N SER A 253 8.06 -15.77 6.33
CA SER A 253 8.31 -16.60 7.52
C SER A 253 9.80 -16.65 7.88
N ASP A 254 10.68 -16.79 6.89
CA ASP A 254 12.13 -16.76 7.08
C ASP A 254 12.58 -15.37 7.60
N LEU A 255 11.95 -14.30 7.11
CA LEU A 255 12.14 -12.92 7.56
C LEU A 255 11.74 -12.75 9.04
N ASP A 256 10.57 -13.25 9.45
CA ASP A 256 10.11 -13.24 10.86
C ASP A 256 11.10 -13.96 11.78
N ALA A 257 11.55 -15.12 11.37
CA ALA A 257 12.52 -15.92 12.14
C ALA A 257 13.89 -15.23 12.26
N TRP A 258 14.37 -14.61 11.17
CA TRP A 258 15.60 -13.83 11.15
C TRP A 258 15.50 -12.57 12.03
N ALA A 259 14.38 -11.83 11.92
CA ALA A 259 14.11 -10.65 12.72
C ALA A 259 14.11 -10.98 14.21
N LYS A 260 13.38 -12.05 14.61
CA LYS A 260 13.36 -12.51 15.98
C LYS A 260 14.75 -12.86 16.50
N LYS A 261 15.53 -13.66 15.73
CA LYS A 261 16.89 -14.04 16.11
C LYS A 261 17.81 -12.83 16.30
N SER A 262 17.68 -11.81 15.44
CA SER A 262 18.47 -10.60 15.52
C SER A 262 18.09 -9.79 16.76
N LEU A 263 16.80 -9.58 16.99
CA LEU A 263 16.29 -8.81 18.13
C LEU A 263 16.52 -9.52 19.49
N ASP A 264 16.48 -10.85 19.52
CA ASP A 264 16.80 -11.64 20.73
C ASP A 264 18.26 -11.48 21.20
N SER A 265 19.16 -10.96 20.34
CA SER A 265 20.53 -10.63 20.73
C SER A 265 20.63 -9.35 21.56
N VAL A 266 19.61 -8.51 21.53
CA VAL A 266 19.53 -7.27 22.30
C VAL A 266 19.06 -7.56 23.72
N PRO A 267 19.71 -7.06 24.78
CA PRO A 267 19.18 -7.17 26.15
C PRO A 267 17.79 -6.55 26.27
N ASP A 268 16.87 -7.18 27.02
CA ASP A 268 15.49 -6.72 27.17
C ASP A 268 15.39 -5.25 27.64
N ALA A 269 16.28 -4.83 28.52
CA ALA A 269 16.35 -3.45 29.01
C ALA A 269 16.69 -2.40 27.94
N HIS A 270 17.27 -2.83 26.82
CA HIS A 270 17.63 -1.95 25.70
C HIS A 270 16.57 -1.91 24.59
N ARG A 271 15.62 -2.88 24.59
CA ARG A 271 14.55 -2.96 23.57
C ARG A 271 13.46 -1.93 23.87
N VAL A 272 13.82 -0.65 23.87
CA VAL A 272 12.90 0.47 24.10
C VAL A 272 12.81 1.28 22.83
N LEU A 273 11.61 1.39 22.27
CA LEU A 273 11.30 2.06 21.02
C LEU A 273 10.51 3.34 21.27
N PHE A 274 10.98 4.44 20.68
CA PHE A 274 10.29 5.70 20.55
C PHE A 274 10.48 6.21 19.13
N THR A 275 9.40 6.54 18.43
CA THR A 275 9.40 6.85 16.99
C THR A 275 8.83 8.24 16.70
N SER A 276 8.86 8.69 15.45
CA SER A 276 8.21 9.93 15.05
C SER A 276 6.69 9.79 14.94
N HIS A 277 6.19 8.59 14.59
CA HIS A 277 4.79 8.23 14.50
C HIS A 277 4.59 6.86 15.13
N ASP A 278 3.38 6.51 15.55
CA ASP A 278 3.11 5.34 16.40
C ASP A 278 2.70 4.07 15.65
N ALA A 279 3.36 3.80 14.51
CA ALA A 279 3.07 2.67 13.64
C ALA A 279 3.56 1.29 14.13
N PHE A 280 4.38 1.20 15.19
CA PHE A 280 5.13 -0.02 15.53
C PHE A 280 4.49 -0.92 16.60
N GLY A 281 3.18 -0.82 16.83
CA GLY A 281 2.46 -1.62 17.84
C GLY A 281 2.59 -3.14 17.64
N TYR A 282 2.28 -3.63 16.43
CA TYR A 282 2.40 -5.08 16.12
C TYR A 282 3.83 -5.58 16.08
N PHE A 283 4.76 -4.78 15.56
CA PHE A 283 6.19 -5.09 15.60
C PHE A 283 6.65 -5.29 17.05
N SER A 284 6.33 -4.35 17.90
CA SER A 284 6.70 -4.35 19.32
C SER A 284 6.12 -5.53 20.06
N LYS A 285 4.83 -5.83 19.86
CA LYS A 285 4.16 -7.02 20.42
C LYS A 285 4.81 -8.32 19.93
N THR A 286 5.16 -8.38 18.64
CA THR A 286 5.72 -9.61 18.02
C THR A 286 7.10 -9.95 18.58
N TYR A 287 7.93 -8.95 18.83
CA TYR A 287 9.35 -9.13 19.18
C TYR A 287 9.71 -8.77 20.62
N GLY A 288 8.72 -8.46 21.46
CA GLY A 288 8.95 -8.12 22.87
C GLY A 288 9.72 -6.81 23.03
N VAL A 289 9.40 -5.81 22.21
CA VAL A 289 9.94 -4.46 22.28
C VAL A 289 9.01 -3.59 23.14
N LYS A 290 9.57 -2.79 24.04
CA LYS A 290 8.81 -1.81 24.81
C LYS A 290 8.59 -0.56 23.97
N PHE A 291 7.42 -0.43 23.37
CA PHE A 291 7.03 0.77 22.61
C PHE A 291 6.47 1.79 23.59
N ILE A 292 7.16 2.92 23.76
CA ILE A 292 6.84 3.92 24.78
C ILE A 292 6.13 5.17 24.24
N GLY A 293 6.02 5.33 22.91
CA GLY A 293 5.30 6.45 22.32
C GLY A 293 5.95 6.99 21.07
N ALA A 294 5.37 8.08 20.56
CA ALA A 294 5.81 8.78 19.38
C ALA A 294 5.98 10.29 19.66
N ALA A 295 6.79 10.95 18.81
CA ALA A 295 7.04 12.38 18.91
C ALA A 295 5.87 13.23 18.40
N MET A 296 5.02 12.64 17.56
CA MET A 296 3.81 13.26 17.04
C MET A 296 2.65 12.31 17.30
N SER A 297 1.57 12.87 17.75
CA SER A 297 0.36 12.19 18.15
C SER A 297 -0.76 12.33 17.12
N ASP A 298 -0.55 13.14 16.09
CA ASP A 298 -1.55 13.43 15.07
C ASP A 298 -1.19 12.79 13.72
N PHE A 299 -2.23 12.40 12.97
CA PHE A 299 -2.16 12.04 11.54
C PHE A 299 -1.45 13.08 10.68
N ASN A 300 -1.35 14.33 11.15
CA ASN A 300 -0.71 15.39 10.40
C ASN A 300 0.82 15.29 10.50
N SER A 301 1.38 14.36 9.75
CA SER A 301 2.83 14.09 9.64
C SER A 301 3.69 15.33 9.29
N GLN A 302 3.05 16.45 8.96
CA GLN A 302 3.69 17.71 8.57
C GLN A 302 3.66 18.78 9.69
N GLN A 303 2.95 18.57 10.79
CA GLN A 303 2.98 19.51 11.92
C GLN A 303 4.20 19.26 12.81
N ASP A 304 4.79 20.36 13.33
CA ASP A 304 5.85 20.27 14.31
C ASP A 304 5.23 20.10 15.72
N ALA A 305 5.77 19.20 16.54
CA ALA A 305 5.33 19.01 17.93
C ALA A 305 5.49 20.29 18.75
N THR A 306 4.55 20.53 19.68
CA THR A 306 4.65 21.68 20.61
C THR A 306 5.82 21.53 21.57
N ALA A 307 6.29 22.63 22.14
CA ALA A 307 7.38 22.61 23.14
C ALA A 307 7.03 21.76 24.38
N ASP A 308 5.78 21.78 24.83
CA ASP A 308 5.31 20.99 25.97
C ASP A 308 5.28 19.49 25.62
N HIS A 309 4.83 19.13 24.42
CA HIS A 309 4.85 17.75 23.94
C HIS A 309 6.31 17.23 23.86
N ILE A 310 7.23 18.02 23.27
CA ILE A 310 8.65 17.66 23.21
C ILE A 310 9.23 17.46 24.61
N ALA A 311 8.88 18.31 25.59
CA ALA A 311 9.37 18.18 26.94
C ALA A 311 8.84 16.92 27.66
N LYS A 312 7.55 16.58 27.49
CA LYS A 312 6.93 15.35 28.01
C LYS A 312 7.58 14.11 27.38
N ALA A 313 7.68 14.06 26.05
CA ALA A 313 8.30 12.97 25.30
C ALA A 313 9.78 12.76 25.70
N ALA A 314 10.54 13.84 25.83
CA ALA A 314 11.94 13.77 26.27
C ALA A 314 12.08 13.21 27.69
N LYS A 315 11.17 13.58 28.59
CA LYS A 315 11.14 13.00 29.95
C LYS A 315 10.85 11.51 29.90
N GLU A 316 9.87 11.07 29.14
CA GLU A 316 9.51 9.67 28.98
C GLU A 316 10.65 8.84 28.39
N VAL A 317 11.28 9.32 27.31
CA VAL A 317 12.48 8.71 26.70
C VAL A 317 13.58 8.54 27.74
N LYS A 318 13.88 9.60 28.52
CA LYS A 318 14.91 9.56 29.56
C LYS A 318 14.58 8.58 30.69
N ASP A 319 13.34 8.60 31.18
CA ASP A 319 12.90 7.77 32.30
C ASP A 319 12.82 6.28 31.90
N SER A 320 12.58 6.00 30.62
CA SER A 320 12.53 4.63 30.07
C SER A 320 13.89 3.97 29.90
N GLY A 321 14.99 4.75 29.91
CA GLY A 321 16.33 4.27 29.60
C GLY A 321 16.58 3.98 28.13
N ALA A 322 15.78 4.54 27.21
CA ALA A 322 15.97 4.40 25.77
C ALA A 322 17.38 4.88 25.34
N LEU A 323 18.04 4.09 24.50
CA LEU A 323 19.38 4.41 23.98
C LEU A 323 19.35 5.35 22.77
N ALA A 324 18.25 5.32 22.03
CA ALA A 324 18.02 6.14 20.85
C ALA A 324 16.53 6.36 20.63
N VAL A 325 16.19 7.36 19.81
CA VAL A 325 14.86 7.59 19.25
C VAL A 325 14.95 7.61 17.73
N PHE A 326 13.86 7.24 17.04
CA PHE A 326 13.90 6.89 15.64
C PHE A 326 12.90 7.73 14.82
N ALA A 327 13.37 8.37 13.76
CA ALA A 327 12.49 8.94 12.75
C ALA A 327 11.91 7.83 11.86
N GLU A 328 10.77 8.12 11.25
CA GLU A 328 10.20 7.32 10.17
C GLU A 328 10.35 8.05 8.84
N ASN A 329 10.43 7.24 7.76
CA ASN A 329 10.66 7.75 6.41
C ASN A 329 9.51 8.61 5.85
N SER A 330 8.29 8.45 6.40
CA SER A 330 7.09 9.20 6.01
C SER A 330 6.93 10.53 6.74
N ASN A 331 7.75 10.81 7.77
CA ASN A 331 7.61 11.96 8.62
C ASN A 331 8.84 12.90 8.59
N ASN A 332 8.61 14.12 9.01
CA ASN A 332 9.70 15.06 9.22
C ASN A 332 10.47 14.73 10.53
N SER A 333 11.80 14.78 10.49
CA SER A 333 12.66 14.38 11.63
C SER A 333 12.80 15.43 12.73
N LYS A 334 12.30 16.64 12.56
CA LYS A 334 12.55 17.76 13.50
C LYS A 334 12.08 17.49 14.92
N SER A 335 10.90 16.89 15.08
CA SER A 335 10.35 16.54 16.38
C SER A 335 11.21 15.50 17.09
N ILE A 336 11.65 14.46 16.38
CA ILE A 336 12.57 13.43 16.89
C ILE A 336 13.92 14.02 17.28
N GLU A 337 14.48 14.92 16.47
CA GLU A 337 15.74 15.60 16.79
C GLU A 337 15.62 16.47 18.05
N ALA A 338 14.49 17.18 18.21
CA ALA A 338 14.21 17.98 19.39
C ALA A 338 14.06 17.12 20.66
N VAL A 339 13.32 16.01 20.58
CA VAL A 339 13.16 15.04 21.68
C VAL A 339 14.51 14.42 22.05
N ALA A 340 15.29 13.95 21.07
CA ALA A 340 16.61 13.37 21.28
C ALA A 340 17.55 14.33 22.01
N LYS A 341 17.60 15.58 21.55
CA LYS A 341 18.40 16.65 22.17
C LYS A 341 17.99 16.92 23.62
N ALA A 342 16.69 17.01 23.89
CA ALA A 342 16.18 17.29 25.23
C ALA A 342 16.35 16.08 26.18
N ALA A 343 16.24 14.84 25.69
CA ALA A 343 16.45 13.61 26.44
C ALA A 343 17.94 13.28 26.64
N GLY A 344 18.84 13.80 25.79
CA GLY A 344 20.26 13.46 25.80
C GLY A 344 20.58 12.09 25.18
N VAL A 345 19.79 11.63 24.20
CA VAL A 345 19.96 10.35 23.50
C VAL A 345 20.26 10.59 22.01
N LYS A 346 20.62 9.52 21.27
CA LYS A 346 20.88 9.58 19.82
C LYS A 346 19.56 9.68 19.05
N ALA A 347 19.49 10.56 18.04
CA ALA A 347 18.46 10.52 17.00
C ALA A 347 18.93 9.66 15.84
N ILE A 348 18.10 8.72 15.41
CA ILE A 348 18.30 7.91 14.19
C ILE A 348 17.37 8.49 13.11
N ILE A 349 17.97 9.11 12.09
CA ILE A 349 17.27 9.93 11.08
C ILE A 349 17.88 9.71 9.69
N GLY A 350 17.27 10.29 8.65
CA GLY A 350 17.78 10.25 7.29
C GLY A 350 17.72 8.86 6.70
N ASP A 351 18.84 8.38 6.13
CA ASP A 351 18.91 7.05 5.48
C ASP A 351 18.74 5.89 6.48
N ASP A 352 18.95 6.14 7.78
CA ASP A 352 18.73 5.17 8.87
C ASP A 352 17.31 5.25 9.45
N ALA A 353 16.42 6.14 8.95
CA ALA A 353 15.03 6.23 9.40
C ALA A 353 14.29 4.92 9.18
N LEU A 354 13.35 4.61 10.08
CA LEU A 354 12.55 3.39 9.99
C LEU A 354 11.47 3.51 8.90
N TYR A 355 11.16 2.41 8.26
CA TYR A 355 10.01 2.31 7.36
C TYR A 355 8.78 1.87 8.17
N GLY A 356 7.92 2.83 8.49
CA GLY A 356 6.66 2.60 9.19
C GLY A 356 5.49 2.51 8.22
N ASP A 357 4.87 3.65 7.91
CA ASP A 357 3.69 3.75 7.04
C ASP A 357 3.96 3.46 5.57
N SER A 358 5.18 3.64 5.12
CA SER A 358 5.50 3.58 3.69
C SER A 358 6.78 2.83 3.41
N LEU A 359 6.81 2.18 2.25
CA LEU A 359 8.07 1.71 1.66
C LEU A 359 8.86 2.89 1.08
N GLY A 360 10.15 2.67 0.88
CA GLY A 360 11.06 3.65 0.29
C GLY A 360 11.04 3.64 -1.25
N PRO A 361 11.73 4.61 -1.88
CA PRO A 361 11.85 4.66 -3.33
C PRO A 361 12.69 3.51 -3.88
N ASP A 362 12.55 3.24 -5.18
CA ASP A 362 13.33 2.26 -5.90
C ASP A 362 14.83 2.45 -5.65
N GLY A 363 15.53 1.37 -5.32
CA GLY A 363 16.96 1.39 -4.99
C GLY A 363 17.29 1.71 -3.54
N SER A 364 16.33 2.12 -2.70
CA SER A 364 16.53 2.23 -1.26
C SER A 364 16.51 0.86 -0.57
N ALA A 365 17.01 0.78 0.66
CA ALA A 365 16.97 -0.44 1.47
C ALA A 365 15.52 -0.92 1.71
N GLY A 366 14.57 0.00 1.83
CA GLY A 366 13.16 -0.29 2.07
C GLY A 366 12.27 -0.23 0.83
N ALA A 367 12.81 -0.39 -0.38
CA ALA A 367 12.02 -0.37 -1.63
C ALA A 367 11.01 -1.52 -1.73
N THR A 368 11.19 -2.59 -0.96
CA THR A 368 10.27 -3.74 -0.84
C THR A 368 9.91 -3.98 0.62
N TYR A 369 8.80 -4.69 0.85
CA TYR A 369 8.40 -5.06 2.22
C TYR A 369 9.50 -5.86 2.95
N THR A 370 10.08 -6.86 2.30
CA THR A 370 11.17 -7.63 2.90
C THR A 370 12.38 -6.74 3.23
N GLY A 371 12.74 -5.85 2.30
CA GLY A 371 13.83 -4.89 2.50
C GLY A 371 13.57 -3.93 3.66
N SER A 372 12.34 -3.41 3.80
CA SER A 372 11.98 -2.49 4.87
C SER A 372 12.11 -3.12 6.27
N ILE A 373 11.65 -4.38 6.43
CA ILE A 373 11.81 -5.10 7.70
C ILE A 373 13.28 -5.43 8.00
N ILE A 374 14.06 -5.83 6.98
CA ILE A 374 15.51 -6.06 7.15
C ILE A 374 16.20 -4.77 7.61
N HIS A 375 15.91 -3.66 6.98
CA HIS A 375 16.46 -2.35 7.35
C HIS A 375 16.08 -1.98 8.79
N ASN A 376 14.78 -2.02 9.11
CA ASN A 376 14.28 -1.66 10.44
C ASN A 376 14.93 -2.50 11.54
N VAL A 377 14.95 -3.81 11.38
CA VAL A 377 15.56 -4.72 12.36
C VAL A 377 17.06 -4.46 12.50
N THR A 378 17.77 -4.26 11.39
CA THR A 378 19.21 -3.97 11.39
C THR A 378 19.51 -2.66 12.12
N THR A 379 18.76 -1.61 11.83
CA THR A 379 18.89 -0.29 12.47
C THR A 379 18.62 -0.35 13.97
N LEU A 380 17.50 -0.99 14.37
CA LEU A 380 17.13 -1.14 15.78
C LEU A 380 18.16 -1.95 16.56
N VAL A 381 18.56 -3.12 16.05
CA VAL A 381 19.56 -3.99 16.72
C VAL A 381 20.88 -3.27 16.90
N ASN A 382 21.38 -2.57 15.90
CA ASN A 382 22.61 -1.78 15.97
C ASN A 382 22.50 -0.63 16.98
N ALA A 383 21.39 0.11 16.96
CA ALA A 383 21.16 1.22 17.89
C ALA A 383 21.05 0.75 19.35
N TRP A 384 20.59 -0.47 19.57
CA TRP A 384 20.43 -1.09 20.90
C TRP A 384 21.62 -1.96 21.32
N ASN A 385 22.74 -1.88 20.61
CA ASN A 385 23.99 -2.62 20.89
C ASN A 385 23.82 -4.17 20.84
N GLY A 386 22.95 -4.65 19.96
CA GLY A 386 22.79 -6.08 19.67
C GLY A 386 23.70 -6.54 18.53
N THR A 387 23.45 -7.76 18.06
CA THR A 387 24.16 -8.37 16.93
C THR A 387 23.17 -8.87 15.89
N VAL A 388 23.21 -8.31 14.69
CA VAL A 388 22.36 -8.72 13.58
C VAL A 388 22.72 -10.15 13.15
N ALA A 389 21.75 -11.04 13.08
CA ALA A 389 21.96 -12.41 12.61
C ALA A 389 22.29 -12.43 11.11
N PRO A 390 23.08 -13.39 10.61
CA PRO A 390 23.29 -13.54 9.17
C PRO A 390 21.96 -13.74 8.43
N LEU A 391 21.80 -13.05 7.29
CA LEU A 391 20.62 -13.23 6.44
C LEU A 391 20.60 -14.66 5.85
N PRO A 392 19.48 -15.38 5.92
CA PRO A 392 19.30 -16.63 5.20
C PRO A 392 19.30 -16.40 3.66
N ASP A 393 19.61 -17.46 2.89
CA ASP A 393 19.71 -17.33 1.43
C ASP A 393 18.39 -16.89 0.75
N SER A 394 17.26 -17.23 1.37
CA SER A 394 15.92 -16.81 0.89
C SER A 394 15.67 -15.30 0.96
N LEU A 395 16.52 -14.55 1.69
CA LEU A 395 16.39 -13.10 1.90
C LEU A 395 17.53 -12.29 1.23
N LYS A 396 18.44 -12.95 0.51
CA LYS A 396 19.56 -12.31 -0.20
C LYS A 396 19.21 -11.86 -1.60
#